data_1c5317210731750ef26cf9ceeff9cb3f
#
_entry.id   1c5317210731750ef26cf9ceeff9cb3f
#
_cell.length_a   1.000
_cell.length_b   1.000
_cell.length_c   1.000
_cell.angle_alpha   90.00
_cell.angle_beta   90.00
_cell.angle_gamma   90.00
#
_symmetry.space_group_name_H-M   'P 1'
#
loop_
_entity.id
_entity.type
_entity.pdbx_description
1 polymer ?
#
loop_
_entity_poly.entity_id
_entity_poly.type
_entity_poly.pdbx_seq_one_letter_code
_entity_poly.pdbx_strand_id
1 'polypeptide(L)'
;MKKFIFLLVLGLGISRAASAQNAINSVHFYDVKNAAMEQRYIASLKEINAIMVEMGYPKNYYSHLKLAASDTTKTYRNCTIGHWNSEAEYKAIHAHPKFKAWSEKNKGNNAVFISGQLYRKFYAD
;
A
#
# COMPACT_ATOMS: atom_id res chain seq x y z
N MET A 1 -46.44 25.23 -43.27
CA MET A 1 -45.64 25.79 -42.18
C MET A 1 -45.13 24.64 -41.30
N LYS A 2 -43.87 24.29 -41.46
CA LYS A 2 -43.26 23.21 -40.64
C LYS A 2 -42.52 23.87 -39.46
N LYS A 3 -43.03 23.69 -38.25
CA LYS A 3 -42.40 24.14 -37.00
C LYS A 3 -41.30 23.14 -36.62
N PHE A 4 -40.04 23.59 -36.76
CA PHE A 4 -38.93 22.85 -36.20
C PHE A 4 -38.82 23.11 -34.69
N ILE A 5 -39.14 22.09 -33.90
CA ILE A 5 -38.88 22.11 -32.46
C ILE A 5 -37.41 21.71 -32.25
N PHE A 6 -36.59 22.70 -31.88
CA PHE A 6 -35.21 22.48 -31.45
C PHE A 6 -35.23 21.94 -30.02
N LEU A 7 -35.03 20.64 -29.86
CA LEU A 7 -34.86 20.02 -28.54
C LEU A 7 -33.41 20.29 -28.07
N LEU A 8 -33.28 21.29 -27.20
CA LEU A 8 -31.99 21.59 -26.54
C LEU A 8 -31.80 20.55 -25.43
N VAL A 9 -31.03 19.49 -25.72
CA VAL A 9 -30.63 18.53 -24.69
C VAL A 9 -29.52 19.22 -23.89
N LEU A 10 -29.85 19.81 -22.75
CA LEU A 10 -28.90 20.23 -21.74
C LEU A 10 -28.26 18.95 -21.14
N GLY A 11 -27.11 18.57 -21.66
CA GLY A 11 -26.25 17.58 -21.04
C GLY A 11 -25.76 18.13 -19.69
N LEU A 12 -26.45 17.79 -18.62
CA LEU A 12 -25.92 17.94 -17.26
C LEU A 12 -24.69 17.03 -17.12
N GLY A 13 -23.55 17.62 -17.47
CA GLY A 13 -22.26 17.05 -17.12
C GLY A 13 -22.16 16.98 -15.59
N ILE A 14 -22.50 15.84 -15.03
CA ILE A 14 -22.16 15.52 -13.64
C ILE A 14 -20.64 15.38 -13.64
N SER A 15 -19.94 16.48 -13.49
CA SER A 15 -18.54 16.46 -13.06
C SER A 15 -18.53 15.83 -11.68
N ARG A 16 -18.30 14.50 -11.64
CA ARG A 16 -17.81 13.87 -10.43
C ARG A 16 -16.49 14.58 -10.10
N ALA A 17 -16.57 15.53 -9.17
CA ALA A 17 -15.38 15.95 -8.45
C ALA A 17 -14.81 14.68 -7.83
N ALA A 18 -13.81 14.09 -8.50
CA ALA A 18 -12.99 13.08 -7.87
C ALA A 18 -12.35 13.83 -6.70
N SER A 19 -12.92 13.66 -5.50
CA SER A 19 -12.22 14.05 -4.29
C SER A 19 -10.86 13.37 -4.38
N ALA A 20 -9.79 14.15 -4.44
CA ALA A 20 -8.44 13.63 -4.38
C ALA A 20 -8.39 12.79 -3.10
N GLN A 21 -8.43 11.47 -3.26
CA GLN A 21 -8.30 10.57 -2.13
C GLN A 21 -6.85 10.68 -1.70
N ASN A 22 -6.63 11.17 -0.48
CA ASN A 22 -5.29 11.35 0.06
C ASN A 22 -4.56 10.01 0.05
N ALA A 23 -3.32 10.03 -0.39
CA ALA A 23 -2.44 8.87 -0.32
C ALA A 23 -2.24 8.47 1.15
N ILE A 24 -2.07 7.18 1.38
CA ILE A 24 -1.83 6.63 2.71
C ILE A 24 -0.46 5.98 2.75
N ASN A 25 0.24 6.18 3.85
CA ASN A 25 1.44 5.44 4.20
C ASN A 25 1.18 4.60 5.46
N SER A 26 1.27 3.28 5.33
CA SER A 26 1.27 2.37 6.47
C SER A 26 2.71 2.08 6.89
N VAL A 27 3.08 2.49 8.10
CA VAL A 27 4.48 2.43 8.56
C VAL A 27 4.60 1.41 9.68
N HIS A 28 5.52 0.47 9.51
CA HIS A 28 5.84 -0.59 10.47
C HIS A 28 7.29 -0.46 10.91
N PHE A 29 7.52 -0.18 12.17
CA PHE A 29 8.85 -0.21 12.79
C PHE A 29 9.02 -1.52 13.55
N TYR A 30 10.16 -2.20 13.38
CA TYR A 30 10.40 -3.51 13.97
C TYR A 30 11.89 -3.85 14.04
N ASP A 31 12.19 -4.92 14.78
CA ASP A 31 13.49 -5.54 14.82
C ASP A 31 13.43 -6.96 14.26
N VAL A 32 14.47 -7.39 13.59
CA VAL A 32 14.63 -8.75 13.06
C VAL A 32 15.62 -9.54 13.91
N LYS A 33 15.35 -10.84 14.11
CA LYS A 33 16.20 -11.69 14.92
C LYS A 33 17.56 -11.99 14.29
N ASN A 34 17.62 -12.04 12.96
CA ASN A 34 18.86 -12.33 12.23
C ASN A 34 18.75 -11.91 10.76
N ALA A 35 19.91 -11.85 10.09
CA ALA A 35 20.01 -11.42 8.69
C ALA A 35 19.25 -12.34 7.72
N ALA A 36 19.20 -13.65 7.97
CA ALA A 36 18.48 -14.58 7.10
C ALA A 36 16.97 -14.32 7.10
N MET A 37 16.42 -13.99 8.27
CA MET A 37 15.01 -13.61 8.42
C MET A 37 14.72 -12.29 7.72
N GLU A 38 15.61 -11.29 7.84
CA GLU A 38 15.50 -10.02 7.14
C GLU A 38 15.48 -10.22 5.62
N GLN A 39 16.40 -11.03 5.08
CA GLN A 39 16.47 -11.28 3.64
C GLN A 39 15.21 -11.96 3.10
N ARG A 40 14.68 -12.97 3.79
CA ARG A 40 13.41 -13.62 3.40
C ARG A 40 12.24 -12.64 3.41
N TYR A 41 12.21 -11.76 4.39
CA TYR A 41 11.19 -10.75 4.48
C TYR A 41 11.29 -9.74 3.32
N ILE A 42 12.48 -9.21 3.03
CA ILE A 42 12.71 -8.31 1.89
C ILE A 42 12.32 -9.00 0.56
N ALA A 43 12.64 -10.28 0.42
CA ALA A 43 12.23 -11.06 -0.76
C ALA A 43 10.70 -11.14 -0.88
N SER A 44 9.97 -11.35 0.22
CA SER A 44 8.52 -11.37 0.22
C SER A 44 7.89 -10.02 -0.13
N LEU A 45 8.53 -8.91 0.26
CA LEU A 45 8.08 -7.56 -0.15
C LEU A 45 8.27 -7.31 -1.65
N LYS A 46 9.37 -7.79 -2.23
CA LYS A 46 9.56 -7.72 -3.69
C LYS A 46 8.51 -8.53 -4.45
N GLU A 47 8.17 -9.72 -3.95
CA GLU A 47 7.11 -10.55 -4.51
C GLU A 47 5.75 -9.82 -4.50
N ILE A 48 5.33 -9.25 -3.37
CA ILE A 48 4.03 -8.57 -3.30
C ILE A 48 4.00 -7.30 -4.15
N ASN A 49 5.12 -6.59 -4.27
CA ASN A 49 5.19 -5.44 -5.17
C ASN A 49 4.94 -5.84 -6.63
N ALA A 50 5.52 -6.96 -7.09
CA ALA A 50 5.23 -7.50 -8.42
C ALA A 50 3.76 -7.91 -8.58
N ILE A 51 3.20 -8.57 -7.58
CA ILE A 51 1.78 -8.97 -7.55
C ILE A 51 0.86 -7.74 -7.63
N MET A 52 1.18 -6.64 -6.94
CA MET A 52 0.39 -5.41 -7.01
C MET A 52 0.37 -4.81 -8.42
N VAL A 53 1.50 -4.84 -9.13
CA VAL A 53 1.56 -4.44 -10.54
C VAL A 53 0.68 -5.33 -11.41
N GLU A 54 0.75 -6.66 -11.24
CA GLU A 54 -0.10 -7.62 -11.96
C GLU A 54 -1.59 -7.45 -11.69
N MET A 55 -1.94 -7.02 -10.48
CA MET A 55 -3.33 -6.71 -10.11
C MET A 55 -3.83 -5.37 -10.68
N GLY A 56 -2.99 -4.60 -11.36
CA GLY A 56 -3.35 -3.29 -11.91
C GLY A 56 -3.16 -2.11 -10.95
N TYR A 57 -2.36 -2.28 -9.89
CA TYR A 57 -2.08 -1.25 -8.89
C TYR A 57 -0.60 -0.82 -8.86
N PRO A 58 -0.01 -0.36 -9.97
CA PRO A 58 1.43 -0.09 -10.09
C PRO A 58 1.93 1.08 -9.23
N LYS A 59 1.03 1.91 -8.72
CA LYS A 59 1.36 3.04 -7.84
C LYS A 59 1.42 2.66 -6.36
N ASN A 60 1.06 1.42 -6.02
CA ASN A 60 1.07 0.91 -4.66
C ASN A 60 2.25 -0.05 -4.50
N TYR A 61 3.02 0.12 -3.43
CA TYR A 61 4.20 -0.71 -3.20
C TYR A 61 4.65 -0.64 -1.74
N TYR A 62 5.44 -1.62 -1.35
CA TYR A 62 6.17 -1.60 -0.09
C TYR A 62 7.62 -1.20 -0.31
N SER A 63 8.15 -0.38 0.57
CA SER A 63 9.59 -0.12 0.70
C SER A 63 10.11 -0.60 2.06
N HIS A 64 11.35 -1.03 2.09
CA HIS A 64 12.07 -1.43 3.30
C HIS A 64 13.21 -0.47 3.55
N LEU A 65 13.30 0.03 4.76
CA LEU A 65 14.34 0.95 5.21
C LEU A 65 15.04 0.36 6.43
N LYS A 66 16.32 0.63 6.52
CA LYS A 66 17.17 0.26 7.65
C LYS A 66 17.68 1.52 8.33
N LEU A 67 17.72 1.52 9.64
CA LEU A 67 18.26 2.63 10.41
C LEU A 67 19.70 2.90 10.01
N ALA A 68 20.07 4.18 9.88
CA ALA A 68 21.43 4.60 9.52
C ALA A 68 22.46 4.02 10.52
N ALA A 69 23.62 3.65 10.02
CA ALA A 69 24.68 3.08 10.85
C ALA A 69 25.18 4.04 11.95
N SER A 70 25.04 5.36 11.71
CA SER A 70 25.39 6.42 12.67
C SER A 70 24.39 6.55 13.83
N ASP A 71 23.18 5.99 13.68
CA ASP A 71 22.18 6.01 14.75
C ASP A 71 22.44 4.87 15.74
N THR A 72 22.61 5.23 17.01
CA THR A 72 22.94 4.29 18.10
C THR A 72 21.71 3.67 18.76
N THR A 73 20.49 4.01 18.32
CA THR A 73 19.26 3.43 18.81
C THR A 73 19.27 1.91 18.64
N LYS A 74 18.92 1.18 19.68
CA LYS A 74 18.99 -0.30 19.69
C LYS A 74 17.67 -1.00 19.29
N THR A 75 16.58 -0.25 19.24
CA THR A 75 15.23 -0.77 18.95
C THR A 75 14.68 -0.15 17.69
N TYR A 76 13.76 -0.88 17.02
CA TYR A 76 13.10 -0.41 15.78
C TYR A 76 14.09 -0.01 14.67
N ARG A 77 15.10 -0.85 14.47
CA ARG A 77 16.15 -0.60 13.48
C ARG A 77 15.73 -0.82 12.04
N ASN A 78 14.54 -1.36 11.83
CA ASN A 78 13.96 -1.61 10.50
C ASN A 78 12.61 -0.92 10.39
N CYS A 79 12.30 -0.48 9.19
CA CYS A 79 11.02 0.13 8.85
C CYS A 79 10.53 -0.41 7.51
N THR A 80 9.26 -0.79 7.44
CA THR A 80 8.58 -1.03 6.18
C THR A 80 7.48 -0.02 6.01
N ILE A 81 7.43 0.59 4.84
CA ILE A 81 6.39 1.55 4.47
C ILE A 81 5.58 0.94 3.33
N GLY A 82 4.28 0.75 3.55
CA GLY A 82 3.33 0.51 2.48
C GLY A 82 2.84 1.85 1.94
N HIS A 83 3.13 2.12 0.68
CA HIS A 83 2.70 3.32 -0.04
C HIS A 83 1.41 3.00 -0.78
N TRP A 84 0.33 3.72 -0.48
CA TRP A 84 -1.00 3.48 -1.03
C TRP A 84 -1.50 4.74 -1.72
N ASN A 85 -1.84 4.62 -2.99
CA ASN A 85 -2.31 5.74 -3.81
C ASN A 85 -3.64 6.33 -3.29
N SER A 86 -4.46 5.50 -2.62
CA SER A 86 -5.68 5.93 -1.95
C SER A 86 -6.15 4.89 -0.92
N GLU A 87 -7.05 5.28 -0.03
CA GLU A 87 -7.68 4.35 0.91
C GLU A 87 -8.53 3.29 0.21
N ALA A 88 -9.17 3.64 -0.90
CA ALA A 88 -9.95 2.70 -1.70
C ALA A 88 -9.05 1.61 -2.31
N GLU A 89 -7.90 1.99 -2.89
CA GLU A 89 -6.93 1.03 -3.41
C GLU A 89 -6.31 0.18 -2.30
N TYR A 90 -5.96 0.77 -1.16
CA TYR A 90 -5.52 0.03 0.02
C TYR A 90 -6.50 -1.10 0.39
N LYS A 91 -7.80 -0.77 0.53
CA LYS A 91 -8.84 -1.75 0.87
C LYS A 91 -9.02 -2.80 -0.23
N ALA A 92 -9.04 -2.38 -1.51
CA ALA A 92 -9.18 -3.29 -2.65
C ALA A 92 -8.03 -4.29 -2.75
N ILE A 93 -6.78 -3.82 -2.59
CA ILE A 93 -5.59 -4.66 -2.60
C ILE A 93 -5.63 -5.69 -1.47
N HIS A 94 -5.91 -5.28 -0.24
CA HIS A 94 -5.95 -6.18 0.92
C HIS A 94 -7.09 -7.20 0.86
N ALA A 95 -8.19 -6.87 0.16
CA ALA A 95 -9.28 -7.79 -0.10
C ALA A 95 -9.02 -8.76 -1.27
N HIS A 96 -8.05 -8.47 -2.12
CA HIS A 96 -7.80 -9.21 -3.35
C HIS A 96 -7.28 -10.63 -3.08
N PRO A 97 -7.77 -11.68 -3.78
CA PRO A 97 -7.35 -13.06 -3.56
C PRO A 97 -5.84 -13.29 -3.68
N LYS A 98 -5.17 -12.65 -4.66
CA LYS A 98 -3.71 -12.76 -4.83
C LYS A 98 -2.94 -12.20 -3.63
N PHE A 99 -3.39 -11.08 -3.04
CA PHE A 99 -2.79 -10.50 -1.84
C PHE A 99 -2.96 -11.44 -0.64
N LYS A 100 -4.15 -11.98 -0.46
CA LYS A 100 -4.44 -12.94 0.63
C LYS A 100 -3.60 -14.21 0.51
N ALA A 101 -3.47 -14.76 -0.72
CA ALA A 101 -2.63 -15.92 -0.98
C ALA A 101 -1.15 -15.66 -0.68
N TRP A 102 -0.62 -14.49 -1.09
CA TRP A 102 0.73 -14.08 -0.74
C TRP A 102 0.90 -13.94 0.79
N SER A 103 -0.04 -13.29 1.46
CA SER A 103 -0.01 -13.09 2.92
C SER A 103 0.02 -14.44 3.67
N GLU A 104 -0.79 -15.39 3.28
CA GLU A 104 -0.81 -16.71 3.88
C GLU A 104 0.48 -17.49 3.61
N LYS A 105 0.97 -17.50 2.37
CA LYS A 105 2.25 -18.11 1.99
C LYS A 105 3.42 -17.56 2.81
N ASN A 106 3.43 -16.25 3.08
CA ASN A 106 4.52 -15.55 3.75
C ASN A 106 4.27 -15.31 5.25
N LYS A 107 3.27 -15.94 5.83
CA LYS A 107 2.87 -15.74 7.24
C LYS A 107 4.04 -15.86 8.21
N GLY A 108 4.90 -16.87 8.03
CA GLY A 108 6.10 -17.04 8.86
C GLY A 108 7.13 -15.93 8.70
N ASN A 109 7.29 -15.39 7.48
CA ASN A 109 8.19 -14.26 7.20
C ASN A 109 7.60 -12.95 7.75
N ASN A 110 6.27 -12.82 7.69
CA ASN A 110 5.55 -11.64 8.16
C ASN A 110 5.35 -11.64 9.69
N ALA A 111 5.61 -12.74 10.36
CA ALA A 111 5.58 -12.84 11.83
C ALA A 111 6.57 -11.89 12.51
N VAL A 112 7.58 -11.40 11.78
CA VAL A 112 8.46 -10.30 12.18
C VAL A 112 7.66 -9.07 12.59
N PHE A 113 6.47 -8.85 12.01
CA PHE A 113 5.60 -7.71 12.31
C PHE A 113 4.61 -7.95 13.44
N ILE A 114 4.43 -9.17 13.90
CA ILE A 114 3.33 -9.51 14.81
C ILE A 114 3.72 -9.31 16.27
N SER A 115 4.99 -9.39 16.63
CA SER A 115 5.44 -9.21 18.01
C SER A 115 6.35 -8.00 18.15
N GLY A 116 5.90 -6.98 18.89
CA GLY A 116 6.73 -5.82 19.26
C GLY A 116 6.90 -4.75 18.20
N GLN A 117 6.10 -4.76 17.14
CA GLN A 117 6.13 -3.69 16.15
C GLN A 117 5.39 -2.44 16.60
N LEU A 118 5.88 -1.30 16.18
CA LEU A 118 5.14 -0.05 16.22
C LEU A 118 4.51 0.21 14.85
N TYR A 119 3.18 0.22 14.78
CA TYR A 119 2.42 0.47 13.55
C TYR A 119 1.74 1.83 13.57
N ARG A 120 1.83 2.58 12.47
CA ARG A 120 1.14 3.86 12.26
C ARG A 120 0.65 3.99 10.83
N LYS A 121 -0.49 4.66 10.66
CA LYS A 121 -0.97 5.14 9.36
C LYS A 121 -0.84 6.64 9.29
N PHE A 122 -0.36 7.13 8.15
CA PHE A 122 -0.25 8.55 7.83
C PHE A 122 -1.03 8.83 6.56
N TYR A 123 -1.77 9.92 6.56
CA TYR A 123 -2.41 10.45 5.36
C TYR A 123 -1.54 11.57 4.80
N ALA A 124 -1.34 11.60 3.48
CA ALA A 124 -0.69 12.73 2.82
C ALA A 124 -1.66 13.93 2.79
N ASP A 125 -1.14 15.11 3.05
CA ASP A 125 -1.87 16.39 2.97
C ASP A 125 -2.09 16.81 1.51
#